data_d3a55f7748600263b39fc5576b2be38d
#
_entry.id   d3a55f7748600263b39fc5576b2be38d
#
_cell.length_a   1.000
_cell.length_b   1.000
_cell.length_c   1.000
_cell.angle_alpha   90.00
_cell.angle_beta   90.00
_cell.angle_gamma   90.00
#
_symmetry.space_group_name_H-M   'P 1'
#
loop_
_entity.id
_entity.type
_entity.pdbx_description
1 polymer ?
#
loop_
_entity_poly.entity_id
_entity_poly.type
_entity_poly.pdbx_seq_one_letter_code
_entity_poly.pdbx_strand_id
1 'polypeptide(L)'
;RPHELARDVALVADGLVKPEQGDGAHFSEMARQLVAAAIEVIVTQEEPNRRNLIAVADLLLSANLDGTLEAWAENGDLVGHRPAQTAATILRAGDRERGSIQTAVSKAFEWMQSDNMRHFLAGSSFRMDDLDDRVDLFIAVPLDQVDKQAIFMRLFINLVLGTVVRQDGRRKVKAPILLVLDEFVRMGRMEQIMNIANVAAGAGVEALFVTQDTGQ
;
A
#
# COMPACT_ATOMS: atom_id res chain seq x y z
N ARG A 1 -4.61 6.75 -16.85
CA ARG A 1 -4.54 8.22 -16.90
C ARG A 1 -3.60 8.71 -15.80
N PRO A 2 -2.76 9.75 -15.98
CA PRO A 2 -1.75 10.14 -14.99
C PRO A 2 -2.31 10.46 -13.60
N HIS A 3 -3.47 11.10 -13.52
CA HIS A 3 -4.11 11.43 -12.24
C HIS A 3 -4.66 10.19 -11.49
N GLU A 4 -5.06 9.16 -12.22
CA GLU A 4 -5.47 7.88 -11.63
C GLU A 4 -4.26 7.15 -11.05
N LEU A 5 -3.14 7.13 -11.78
CA LEU A 5 -1.89 6.55 -11.30
C LEU A 5 -1.42 7.21 -10.00
N ALA A 6 -1.37 8.55 -9.95
CA ALA A 6 -0.93 9.27 -8.76
C ALA A 6 -1.78 8.96 -7.52
N ARG A 7 -3.11 8.84 -7.69
CA ARG A 7 -4.04 8.45 -6.63
C ARG A 7 -3.82 7.02 -6.16
N ASP A 8 -3.65 6.08 -7.10
CA ASP A 8 -3.45 4.66 -6.78
C ASP A 8 -2.11 4.44 -6.08
N VAL A 9 -1.06 5.11 -6.54
CA VAL A 9 0.25 5.10 -5.89
C VAL A 9 0.17 5.61 -4.44
N ALA A 10 -0.54 6.72 -4.21
CA ALA A 10 -0.74 7.26 -2.87
C ALA A 10 -1.50 6.26 -1.97
N LEU A 11 -2.58 5.65 -2.48
CA LEU A 11 -3.37 4.67 -1.74
C LEU A 11 -2.54 3.45 -1.31
N VAL A 12 -1.67 2.96 -2.20
CA VAL A 12 -0.78 1.83 -1.89
C VAL A 12 0.27 2.25 -0.86
N ALA A 13 0.92 3.41 -1.02
CA ALA A 13 1.91 3.90 -0.09
C ALA A 13 1.33 4.17 1.31
N ASP A 14 0.12 4.73 1.40
CA ASP A 14 -0.61 4.95 2.65
C ASP A 14 -0.97 3.63 3.35
N GLY A 15 -1.25 2.58 2.57
CA GLY A 15 -1.50 1.24 3.11
C GLY A 15 -0.26 0.55 3.66
N LEU A 16 0.91 0.81 3.06
CA LEU A 16 2.19 0.20 3.42
C LEU A 16 2.85 0.91 4.61
N VAL A 17 2.95 2.23 4.57
CA VAL A 17 3.64 3.01 5.60
C VAL A 17 2.65 3.49 6.64
N LYS A 18 2.79 2.94 7.86
CA LYS A 18 1.95 3.37 8.99
C LYS A 18 2.41 4.75 9.46
N PRO A 19 1.51 5.75 9.54
CA PRO A 19 1.86 7.05 10.11
C PRO A 19 2.22 6.89 11.59
N GLU A 20 3.36 7.45 11.99
CA GLU A 20 3.77 7.56 13.38
C GLU A 20 3.33 8.92 13.96
N GLN A 21 3.36 9.06 15.28
CA GLN A 21 3.05 10.32 15.98
C GLN A 21 4.32 10.89 16.62
N GLY A 22 4.29 12.18 16.95
CA GLY A 22 5.42 12.85 17.58
C GLY A 22 6.64 12.92 16.65
N ASP A 23 7.82 12.67 17.16
CA ASP A 23 9.10 12.79 16.42
C ASP A 23 9.21 11.81 15.24
N GLY A 24 8.48 10.70 15.27
CA GLY A 24 8.44 9.72 14.19
C GLY A 24 7.60 10.14 12.97
N ALA A 25 6.70 11.12 13.14
CA ALA A 25 5.76 11.54 12.10
C ALA A 25 6.48 12.01 10.82
N HIS A 26 7.54 12.80 10.97
CA HIS A 26 8.33 13.29 9.85
C HIS A 26 8.96 12.13 9.06
N PHE A 27 9.58 11.17 9.75
CA PHE A 27 10.27 10.05 9.10
C PHE A 27 9.30 9.09 8.41
N SER A 28 8.13 8.84 9.02
CA SER A 28 7.09 8.02 8.39
C SER A 28 6.51 8.70 7.15
N GLU A 29 6.34 10.03 7.18
CA GLU A 29 5.89 10.79 6.00
C GLU A 29 6.93 10.76 4.88
N MET A 30 8.22 10.95 5.18
CA MET A 30 9.30 10.86 4.19
C MET A 30 9.42 9.45 3.61
N ALA A 31 9.29 8.41 4.45
CA ALA A 31 9.26 7.02 4.00
C ALA A 31 8.07 6.76 3.06
N ARG A 32 6.89 7.28 3.38
CA ARG A 32 5.70 7.19 2.54
C ARG A 32 5.92 7.83 1.17
N GLN A 33 6.53 9.01 1.13
CA GLN A 33 6.86 9.69 -0.12
C GLN A 33 7.87 8.89 -0.96
N LEU A 34 8.89 8.31 -0.32
CA LEU A 34 9.87 7.47 -0.99
C LEU A 34 9.24 6.19 -1.55
N VAL A 35 8.37 5.53 -0.78
CA VAL A 35 7.61 4.35 -1.25
C VAL A 35 6.72 4.72 -2.44
N ALA A 36 6.03 5.84 -2.37
CA ALA A 36 5.21 6.32 -3.48
C ALA A 36 6.03 6.59 -4.75
N ALA A 37 7.21 7.22 -4.60
CA ALA A 37 8.13 7.47 -5.70
C ALA A 37 8.64 6.16 -6.34
N ALA A 38 9.01 5.18 -5.52
CA ALA A 38 9.46 3.88 -6.00
C ALA A 38 8.36 3.11 -6.74
N ILE A 39 7.12 3.11 -6.23
CA ILE A 39 5.98 2.51 -6.91
C ILE A 39 5.77 3.17 -8.29
N GLU A 40 5.84 4.50 -8.36
CA GLU A 40 5.67 5.23 -9.62
C GLU A 40 6.75 4.84 -10.64
N VAL A 41 8.02 4.78 -10.23
CA VAL A 41 9.12 4.36 -11.10
C VAL A 41 8.93 2.92 -11.58
N ILE A 42 8.65 1.98 -10.67
CA ILE A 42 8.43 0.56 -11.02
C ILE A 42 7.26 0.41 -12.00
N VAL A 43 6.15 1.09 -11.77
CA VAL A 43 4.97 0.97 -12.66
C VAL A 43 5.22 1.59 -14.04
N THR A 44 6.03 2.65 -14.13
CA THR A 44 6.27 3.36 -15.39
C THR A 44 7.46 2.83 -16.18
N GLN A 45 8.51 2.34 -15.50
CA GLN A 45 9.78 2.00 -16.13
C GLN A 45 10.01 0.48 -16.28
N GLU A 46 9.45 -0.34 -15.39
CA GLU A 46 9.67 -1.77 -15.44
C GLU A 46 8.76 -2.48 -16.45
N GLU A 47 9.18 -3.67 -16.88
CA GLU A 47 8.37 -4.58 -17.68
C GLU A 47 7.12 -5.04 -16.89
N PRO A 48 5.99 -5.34 -17.54
CA PRO A 48 4.73 -5.67 -16.88
C PRO A 48 4.83 -6.78 -15.82
N ASN A 49 5.65 -7.80 -16.04
CA ASN A 49 5.87 -8.91 -15.11
C ASN A 49 6.67 -8.52 -13.86
N ARG A 50 7.34 -7.38 -13.87
CA ARG A 50 8.09 -6.82 -12.74
C ARG A 50 7.37 -5.67 -12.03
N ARG A 51 6.19 -5.27 -12.50
CA ARG A 51 5.36 -4.23 -11.87
C ARG A 51 4.64 -4.78 -10.66
N ASN A 52 5.37 -5.09 -9.60
CA ASN A 52 4.85 -5.68 -8.37
C ASN A 52 5.55 -5.12 -7.13
N LEU A 53 4.99 -5.39 -5.95
CA LEU A 53 5.54 -4.89 -4.68
C LEU A 53 6.88 -5.52 -4.32
N ILE A 54 7.22 -6.69 -4.87
CA ILE A 54 8.52 -7.32 -4.66
C ILE A 54 9.62 -6.45 -5.28
N ALA A 55 9.42 -5.99 -6.52
CA ALA A 55 10.37 -5.10 -7.17
C ALA A 55 10.54 -3.76 -6.44
N VAL A 56 9.45 -3.22 -5.88
CA VAL A 56 9.51 -2.01 -5.03
C VAL A 56 10.34 -2.26 -3.77
N ALA A 57 10.10 -3.38 -3.08
CA ALA A 57 10.84 -3.74 -1.88
C ALA A 57 12.32 -3.98 -2.17
N ASP A 58 12.63 -4.74 -3.24
CA ASP A 58 14.01 -5.04 -3.63
C ASP A 58 14.79 -3.77 -3.98
N LEU A 59 14.14 -2.80 -4.63
CA LEU A 59 14.74 -1.51 -4.93
C LEU A 59 15.02 -0.70 -3.66
N LEU A 60 14.03 -0.56 -2.78
CA LEU A 60 14.12 0.28 -1.59
C LEU A 60 14.98 -0.32 -0.46
N LEU A 61 15.10 -1.64 -0.42
CA LEU A 61 15.94 -2.35 0.55
C LEU A 61 17.32 -2.72 -0.02
N SER A 62 17.62 -2.28 -1.23
CA SER A 62 18.92 -2.49 -1.88
C SER A 62 20.04 -1.79 -1.12
N ALA A 63 21.20 -2.44 -1.06
CA ALA A 63 22.43 -1.81 -0.55
C ALA A 63 22.90 -0.59 -1.39
N ASN A 64 22.45 -0.47 -2.64
CA ASN A 64 22.76 0.63 -3.55
C ASN A 64 21.61 1.65 -3.65
N LEU A 65 20.79 1.82 -2.61
CA LEU A 65 19.67 2.77 -2.66
C LEU A 65 20.15 4.20 -2.93
N ASP A 66 21.24 4.63 -2.28
CA ASP A 66 21.77 6.00 -2.46
C ASP A 66 22.13 6.26 -3.93
N GLY A 67 22.84 5.35 -4.60
CA GLY A 67 23.12 5.48 -6.03
C GLY A 67 21.86 5.49 -6.92
N THR A 68 20.82 4.78 -6.51
CA THR A 68 19.51 4.83 -7.20
C THR A 68 18.86 6.21 -7.03
N LEU A 69 18.89 6.77 -5.82
CA LEU A 69 18.34 8.10 -5.55
C LEU A 69 19.12 9.20 -6.28
N GLU A 70 20.45 9.11 -6.35
CA GLU A 70 21.27 10.01 -7.15
C GLU A 70 20.86 9.99 -8.63
N ALA A 71 20.72 8.77 -9.20
CA ALA A 71 20.28 8.62 -10.57
C ALA A 71 18.86 9.19 -10.81
N TRP A 72 17.94 9.05 -9.85
CA TRP A 72 16.61 9.66 -9.98
C TRP A 72 16.64 11.18 -9.91
N ALA A 73 17.43 11.74 -9.00
CA ALA A 73 17.57 13.18 -8.83
C ALA A 73 18.12 13.85 -10.10
N GLU A 74 19.05 13.17 -10.80
CA GLU A 74 19.68 13.67 -12.01
C GLU A 74 18.84 13.47 -13.28
N ASN A 75 17.96 12.47 -13.31
CA ASN A 75 17.20 12.07 -14.51
C ASN A 75 15.69 12.27 -14.36
N GLY A 76 15.26 13.44 -13.89
CA GLY A 76 13.85 13.76 -13.66
C GLY A 76 12.94 13.61 -14.90
N ASP A 77 13.48 13.83 -16.08
CA ASP A 77 12.73 13.64 -17.35
C ASP A 77 12.41 12.17 -17.61
N LEU A 78 13.24 11.26 -17.11
CA LEU A 78 13.06 9.82 -17.28
C LEU A 78 12.13 9.23 -16.19
N VAL A 79 12.42 9.52 -14.92
CA VAL A 79 11.71 8.90 -13.78
C VAL A 79 10.45 9.65 -13.37
N GLY A 80 10.27 10.89 -13.84
CA GLY A 80 9.21 11.78 -13.47
C GLY A 80 9.60 12.79 -12.38
N HIS A 81 8.89 13.91 -12.35
CA HIS A 81 9.21 15.03 -11.46
C HIS A 81 9.15 14.66 -9.97
N ARG A 82 8.10 13.92 -9.56
CA ARG A 82 7.91 13.56 -8.15
C ARG A 82 9.00 12.61 -7.62
N PRO A 83 9.35 11.49 -8.29
CA PRO A 83 10.46 10.65 -7.87
C PRO A 83 11.79 11.40 -7.79
N ALA A 84 12.12 12.23 -8.78
CA ALA A 84 13.35 13.03 -8.79
C ALA A 84 13.40 14.02 -7.61
N GLN A 85 12.30 14.73 -7.33
CA GLN A 85 12.21 15.67 -6.23
C GLN A 85 12.31 14.97 -4.87
N THR A 86 11.64 13.82 -4.70
CA THR A 86 11.70 13.02 -3.48
C THR A 86 13.12 12.53 -3.23
N ALA A 87 13.79 12.00 -4.25
CA ALA A 87 15.17 11.55 -4.18
C ALA A 87 16.11 12.70 -3.77
N ALA A 88 16.02 13.85 -4.43
CA ALA A 88 16.83 15.03 -4.10
C ALA A 88 16.58 15.53 -2.66
N THR A 89 15.36 15.37 -2.14
CA THR A 89 15.04 15.77 -0.76
C THR A 89 15.70 14.81 0.25
N ILE A 90 15.63 13.50 0.01
CA ILE A 90 16.23 12.49 0.89
C ILE A 90 17.75 12.58 0.87
N LEU A 91 18.36 12.77 -0.29
CA LEU A 91 19.82 12.91 -0.41
C LEU A 91 20.38 14.14 0.34
N ARG A 92 19.56 15.20 0.50
CA ARG A 92 19.95 16.39 1.30
C ARG A 92 19.77 16.20 2.80
N ALA A 93 19.05 15.18 3.23
CA ALA A 93 18.89 14.87 4.64
C ALA A 93 20.23 14.37 5.23
N GLY A 94 20.45 14.65 6.51
CA GLY A 94 21.62 14.15 7.23
C GLY A 94 21.59 12.63 7.41
N ASP A 95 22.74 12.01 7.67
CA ASP A 95 22.88 10.55 7.78
C ASP A 95 21.92 9.93 8.81
N ARG A 96 21.74 10.60 9.96
CA ARG A 96 20.82 10.15 11.01
C ARG A 96 19.36 10.15 10.52
N GLU A 97 18.96 11.18 9.81
CA GLU A 97 17.62 11.32 9.27
C GLU A 97 17.37 10.27 8.18
N ARG A 98 18.32 10.11 7.25
CA ARG A 98 18.27 9.05 6.23
C ARG A 98 18.13 7.66 6.85
N GLY A 99 18.91 7.36 7.90
CA GLY A 99 18.80 6.10 8.65
C GLY A 99 17.42 5.89 9.28
N SER A 100 16.80 6.96 9.80
CA SER A 100 15.42 6.89 10.36
C SER A 100 14.37 6.65 9.27
N ILE A 101 14.50 7.33 8.11
CA ILE A 101 13.63 7.10 6.94
C ILE A 101 13.78 5.65 6.45
N GLN A 102 15.02 5.15 6.32
CA GLN A 102 15.30 3.77 5.90
C GLN A 102 14.69 2.74 6.87
N THR A 103 14.75 3.02 8.18
CA THR A 103 14.10 2.17 9.19
C THR A 103 12.59 2.12 9.01
N ALA A 104 11.95 3.26 8.72
CA ALA A 104 10.51 3.32 8.46
C ALA A 104 10.14 2.58 7.16
N VAL A 105 10.95 2.68 6.11
CA VAL A 105 10.81 1.90 4.87
C VAL A 105 10.94 0.40 5.15
N SER A 106 11.96 -0.02 5.90
CA SER A 106 12.19 -1.43 6.24
C SER A 106 10.99 -2.02 6.98
N LYS A 107 10.41 -1.30 7.94
CA LYS A 107 9.20 -1.72 8.65
C LYS A 107 8.00 -1.90 7.71
N ALA A 108 7.86 -1.06 6.67
CA ALA A 108 6.77 -1.13 5.72
C ALA A 108 6.79 -2.42 4.87
N PHE A 109 7.96 -3.03 4.69
CA PHE A 109 8.16 -4.23 3.87
C PHE A 109 8.54 -5.48 4.68
N GLU A 110 8.60 -5.41 6.01
CA GLU A 110 8.98 -6.54 6.87
C GLU A 110 8.05 -7.76 6.70
N TRP A 111 6.75 -7.52 6.54
CA TRP A 111 5.73 -8.56 6.39
C TRP A 111 5.89 -9.44 5.15
N MET A 112 6.58 -8.97 4.12
CA MET A 112 6.79 -9.70 2.87
C MET A 112 8.19 -10.30 2.72
N GLN A 113 8.98 -10.35 3.80
CA GLN A 113 10.34 -10.90 3.75
C GLN A 113 10.39 -12.44 3.69
N SER A 114 9.30 -13.15 4.04
CA SER A 114 9.26 -14.60 3.93
C SER A 114 9.14 -15.06 2.47
N ASP A 115 9.81 -16.16 2.11
CA ASP A 115 9.75 -16.73 0.77
C ASP A 115 8.31 -17.06 0.35
N ASN A 116 7.49 -17.55 1.27
CA ASN A 116 6.09 -17.84 1.01
C ASN A 116 5.30 -16.59 0.61
N MET A 117 5.54 -15.47 1.29
CA MET A 117 4.85 -14.22 0.98
C MET A 117 5.34 -13.62 -0.33
N ARG A 118 6.65 -13.71 -0.60
CA ARG A 118 7.21 -13.29 -1.89
C ARG A 118 6.64 -14.13 -3.03
N HIS A 119 6.55 -15.45 -2.85
CA HIS A 119 5.92 -16.33 -3.85
C HIS A 119 4.45 -15.98 -4.09
N PHE A 120 3.69 -15.74 -3.02
CA PHE A 120 2.28 -15.31 -3.10
C PHE A 120 2.12 -13.99 -3.88
N LEU A 121 3.01 -13.02 -3.68
CA LEU A 121 2.96 -11.71 -4.33
C LEU A 121 3.55 -11.69 -5.75
N ALA A 122 4.21 -12.75 -6.18
CA ALA A 122 4.86 -12.83 -7.51
C ALA A 122 3.86 -12.87 -8.68
N GLY A 123 2.59 -13.20 -8.41
CA GLY A 123 1.54 -13.25 -9.42
C GLY A 123 0.18 -12.87 -8.86
N SER A 124 -0.79 -12.76 -9.75
CA SER A 124 -2.19 -12.53 -9.36
C SER A 124 -3.10 -13.34 -10.28
N SER A 125 -4.01 -14.11 -9.68
CA SER A 125 -5.13 -14.78 -10.37
C SER A 125 -6.43 -13.97 -10.30
N PHE A 126 -6.39 -12.79 -9.68
CA PHE A 126 -7.53 -11.93 -9.41
C PHE A 126 -7.22 -10.49 -9.82
N ARG A 127 -8.20 -9.80 -10.36
CA ARG A 127 -8.15 -8.36 -10.66
C ARG A 127 -9.18 -7.63 -9.82
N MET A 128 -8.88 -6.42 -9.38
CA MET A 128 -9.85 -5.61 -8.61
C MET A 128 -11.14 -5.33 -9.39
N ASP A 129 -11.07 -5.30 -10.72
CA ASP A 129 -12.25 -5.14 -11.58
C ASP A 129 -13.19 -6.36 -11.55
N ASP A 130 -12.69 -7.54 -11.15
CA ASP A 130 -13.50 -8.77 -11.04
C ASP A 130 -14.55 -8.67 -9.91
N LEU A 131 -14.35 -7.77 -8.93
CA LEU A 131 -15.33 -7.47 -7.87
C LEU A 131 -16.69 -7.00 -8.42
N ASP A 132 -16.73 -6.51 -9.66
CA ASP A 132 -17.97 -6.11 -10.32
C ASP A 132 -18.71 -7.27 -11.02
N ASP A 133 -18.13 -8.47 -11.06
CA ASP A 133 -18.65 -9.65 -11.77
C ASP A 133 -19.24 -10.73 -10.83
N ARG A 134 -19.72 -10.37 -9.64
CA ARG A 134 -20.30 -11.27 -8.62
C ARG A 134 -19.32 -12.35 -8.16
N VAL A 135 -18.12 -11.93 -7.83
CA VAL A 135 -17.07 -12.80 -7.29
C VAL A 135 -17.10 -12.75 -5.77
N ASP A 136 -17.05 -13.91 -5.13
CA ASP A 136 -16.78 -14.04 -3.71
C ASP A 136 -15.27 -14.20 -3.52
N LEU A 137 -14.66 -13.30 -2.76
CA LEU A 137 -13.21 -13.32 -2.49
C LEU A 137 -12.96 -13.64 -1.01
N PHE A 138 -12.26 -14.73 -0.76
CA PHE A 138 -11.87 -15.15 0.57
C PHE A 138 -10.36 -14.95 0.77
N ILE A 139 -9.98 -14.21 1.82
CA ILE A 139 -8.60 -14.06 2.24
C ILE A 139 -8.45 -14.74 3.58
N ALA A 140 -7.76 -15.88 3.60
CA ALA A 140 -7.50 -16.64 4.81
C ALA A 140 -6.04 -16.45 5.24
N VAL A 141 -5.84 -16.00 6.48
CA VAL A 141 -4.52 -15.85 7.09
C VAL A 141 -4.46 -16.76 8.32
N PRO A 142 -3.43 -17.59 8.49
CA PRO A 142 -3.27 -18.39 9.70
C PRO A 142 -3.28 -17.50 10.95
N LEU A 143 -3.93 -17.95 12.02
CA LEU A 143 -4.19 -17.16 13.21
C LEU A 143 -2.89 -16.66 13.89
N ASP A 144 -1.81 -17.44 13.82
CA ASP A 144 -0.47 -17.09 14.32
C ASP A 144 0.28 -16.10 13.41
N GLN A 145 -0.24 -15.79 12.22
CA GLN A 145 0.35 -14.87 11.26
C GLN A 145 -0.44 -13.56 11.10
N VAL A 146 -1.64 -13.45 11.70
CA VAL A 146 -2.53 -12.29 11.50
C VAL A 146 -1.83 -10.97 11.82
N ASP A 147 -1.12 -10.90 12.94
CA ASP A 147 -0.42 -9.67 13.36
C ASP A 147 0.70 -9.29 12.38
N LYS A 148 1.43 -10.29 11.85
CA LYS A 148 2.49 -10.09 10.86
C LYS A 148 1.95 -9.65 9.51
N GLN A 149 0.77 -10.16 9.15
CA GLN A 149 0.12 -9.86 7.86
C GLN A 149 -0.87 -8.68 7.94
N ALA A 150 -0.93 -7.98 9.07
CA ALA A 150 -1.85 -6.86 9.26
C ALA A 150 -1.67 -5.75 8.21
N ILE A 151 -0.43 -5.50 7.76
CA ILE A 151 -0.15 -4.51 6.69
C ILE A 151 -0.77 -4.97 5.37
N PHE A 152 -0.59 -6.23 4.99
CA PHE A 152 -1.18 -6.80 3.78
C PHE A 152 -2.70 -6.72 3.81
N MET A 153 -3.32 -7.10 4.92
CA MET A 153 -4.79 -7.05 5.07
C MET A 153 -5.33 -5.63 4.92
N ARG A 154 -4.69 -4.66 5.59
CA ARG A 154 -5.07 -3.23 5.46
C ARG A 154 -4.91 -2.72 4.05
N LEU A 155 -3.77 -3.02 3.42
CA LEU A 155 -3.51 -2.63 2.03
C LEU A 155 -4.59 -3.19 1.11
N PHE A 156 -4.92 -4.47 1.26
CA PHE A 156 -5.92 -5.13 0.43
C PHE A 156 -7.32 -4.50 0.61
N ILE A 157 -7.75 -4.28 1.85
CA ILE A 157 -9.04 -3.63 2.15
C ILE A 157 -9.08 -2.22 1.55
N ASN A 158 -8.00 -1.44 1.69
CA ASN A 158 -7.92 -0.10 1.11
C ASN A 158 -8.03 -0.13 -0.42
N LEU A 159 -7.41 -1.12 -1.08
CA LEU A 159 -7.49 -1.29 -2.53
C LEU A 159 -8.90 -1.67 -2.98
N VAL A 160 -9.57 -2.58 -2.27
CA VAL A 160 -10.97 -2.94 -2.53
C VAL A 160 -11.88 -1.73 -2.42
N LEU A 161 -11.83 -1.03 -1.28
CA LEU A 161 -12.65 0.14 -1.02
C LEU A 161 -12.37 1.28 -2.02
N GLY A 162 -11.08 1.55 -2.29
CA GLY A 162 -10.68 2.56 -3.27
C GLY A 162 -11.16 2.23 -4.69
N THR A 163 -11.19 0.94 -5.06
CA THR A 163 -11.69 0.50 -6.36
C THR A 163 -13.20 0.67 -6.46
N VAL A 164 -13.94 0.26 -5.43
CA VAL A 164 -15.40 0.40 -5.41
C VAL A 164 -15.83 1.87 -5.48
N VAL A 165 -15.21 2.73 -4.68
CA VAL A 165 -15.50 4.17 -4.72
C VAL A 165 -15.21 4.79 -6.10
N ARG A 166 -14.16 4.34 -6.79
CA ARG A 166 -13.88 4.80 -8.16
C ARG A 166 -14.90 4.33 -9.20
N GLN A 167 -15.45 3.15 -8.99
CA GLN A 167 -16.44 2.54 -9.89
C GLN A 167 -17.86 3.00 -9.60
N ASP A 168 -18.07 3.82 -8.55
CA ASP A 168 -19.39 4.35 -8.21
C ASP A 168 -20.04 5.03 -9.43
N GLY A 169 -21.29 4.66 -9.68
CA GLY A 169 -22.05 5.07 -10.87
C GLY A 169 -21.64 4.39 -12.19
N ARG A 170 -20.56 3.61 -12.22
CA ARG A 170 -20.08 2.87 -13.42
C ARG A 170 -20.19 1.37 -13.27
N ARG A 171 -20.49 0.87 -12.07
CA ARG A 171 -20.57 -0.55 -11.79
C ARG A 171 -21.67 -1.24 -12.61
N LYS A 172 -21.34 -2.37 -13.20
CA LYS A 172 -22.29 -3.21 -13.97
C LYS A 172 -23.31 -3.85 -13.04
N VAL A 173 -22.88 -4.28 -11.86
CA VAL A 173 -23.70 -4.91 -10.84
C VAL A 173 -24.05 -3.86 -9.79
N LYS A 174 -25.37 -3.65 -9.58
CA LYS A 174 -25.89 -2.70 -8.58
C LYS A 174 -26.06 -3.32 -7.19
N ALA A 175 -25.66 -4.58 -7.00
CA ALA A 175 -25.70 -5.21 -5.69
C ALA A 175 -24.61 -4.60 -4.78
N PRO A 176 -24.87 -4.39 -3.49
CA PRO A 176 -23.85 -3.95 -2.55
C PRO A 176 -22.73 -4.99 -2.43
N ILE A 177 -21.52 -4.54 -2.19
CA ILE A 177 -20.38 -5.40 -1.82
C ILE A 177 -20.43 -5.57 -0.31
N LEU A 178 -20.54 -6.80 0.16
CA LEU A 178 -20.42 -7.12 1.58
C LEU A 178 -18.95 -7.40 1.91
N LEU A 179 -18.39 -6.58 2.79
CA LEU A 179 -17.06 -6.78 3.37
C LEU A 179 -17.21 -7.41 4.75
N VAL A 180 -16.83 -8.68 4.88
CA VAL A 180 -16.83 -9.38 6.17
C VAL A 180 -15.42 -9.37 6.74
N LEU A 181 -15.24 -8.71 7.88
CA LEU A 181 -13.96 -8.57 8.57
C LEU A 181 -14.02 -9.34 9.89
N ASP A 182 -13.55 -10.59 9.84
CA ASP A 182 -13.42 -11.44 11.03
C ASP A 182 -12.11 -11.12 11.77
N GLU A 183 -12.15 -11.08 13.09
CA GLU A 183 -11.00 -10.72 13.97
C GLU A 183 -10.36 -9.36 13.61
N PHE A 184 -11.15 -8.39 13.14
CA PHE A 184 -10.62 -7.13 12.61
C PHE A 184 -9.79 -6.33 13.63
N VAL A 185 -10.02 -6.51 14.93
CA VAL A 185 -9.30 -5.84 16.02
C VAL A 185 -7.79 -6.12 15.94
N ARG A 186 -7.40 -7.31 15.51
CA ARG A 186 -5.98 -7.69 15.34
C ARG A 186 -5.27 -6.95 14.20
N MET A 187 -6.01 -6.36 13.29
CA MET A 187 -5.43 -5.57 12.21
C MET A 187 -4.96 -4.17 12.66
N GLY A 188 -5.13 -3.85 13.95
CA GLY A 188 -4.74 -2.58 14.59
C GLY A 188 -5.75 -1.45 14.39
N ARG A 189 -5.41 -0.22 14.81
CA ARG A 189 -6.30 0.94 14.68
C ARG A 189 -6.67 1.18 13.22
N MET A 190 -7.96 1.04 12.92
CA MET A 190 -8.51 1.10 11.58
C MET A 190 -9.34 2.39 11.37
N GLU A 191 -8.88 3.52 11.92
CA GLU A 191 -9.57 4.82 11.72
C GLU A 191 -9.78 5.12 10.25
N GLN A 192 -8.83 4.74 9.40
CA GLN A 192 -8.96 4.87 7.95
C GLN A 192 -10.07 3.97 7.40
N ILE A 193 -10.24 2.76 7.91
CA ILE A 193 -11.32 1.85 7.46
C ILE A 193 -12.67 2.38 7.92
N MET A 194 -12.78 2.90 9.14
CA MET A 194 -14.03 3.52 9.59
C MET A 194 -14.41 4.74 8.74
N ASN A 195 -13.44 5.58 8.39
CA ASN A 195 -13.67 6.73 7.51
C ASN A 195 -14.00 6.29 6.09
N ILE A 196 -13.28 5.29 5.56
CA ILE A 196 -13.54 4.75 4.23
C ILE A 196 -14.86 3.99 4.19
N ALA A 197 -15.23 3.26 5.25
CA ALA A 197 -16.52 2.59 5.34
C ALA A 197 -17.69 3.58 5.27
N ASN A 198 -17.58 4.74 5.91
CA ASN A 198 -18.59 5.78 5.80
C ASN A 198 -18.70 6.37 4.38
N VAL A 199 -17.58 6.54 3.67
CA VAL A 199 -17.57 6.99 2.27
C VAL A 199 -18.05 5.87 1.34
N ALA A 200 -17.65 4.63 1.62
CA ALA A 200 -17.96 3.45 0.82
C ALA A 200 -19.45 3.05 0.96
N ALA A 201 -20.12 3.37 2.08
CA ALA A 201 -21.55 3.17 2.23
C ALA A 201 -22.34 3.90 1.13
N GLY A 202 -21.93 5.14 0.77
CA GLY A 202 -22.50 5.87 -0.36
C GLY A 202 -22.22 5.22 -1.72
N ALA A 203 -21.15 4.44 -1.84
CA ALA A 203 -20.78 3.68 -3.05
C ALA A 203 -21.32 2.24 -3.07
N GLY A 204 -22.18 1.86 -2.11
CA GLY A 204 -22.80 0.54 -2.06
C GLY A 204 -21.90 -0.54 -1.45
N VAL A 205 -21.07 -0.20 -0.45
CA VAL A 205 -20.35 -1.16 0.38
C VAL A 205 -21.03 -1.29 1.73
N GLU A 206 -21.30 -2.52 2.14
CA GLU A 206 -21.73 -2.86 3.49
C GLU A 206 -20.59 -3.56 4.22
N ALA A 207 -20.36 -3.27 5.49
CA ALA A 207 -19.31 -3.90 6.28
C ALA A 207 -19.90 -4.62 7.49
N LEU A 208 -19.50 -5.87 7.68
CA LEU A 208 -19.74 -6.66 8.86
C LEU A 208 -18.44 -6.88 9.62
N PHE A 209 -18.37 -6.36 10.84
CA PHE A 209 -17.23 -6.54 11.73
C PHE A 209 -17.56 -7.62 12.75
N VAL A 210 -16.69 -8.62 12.82
CA VAL A 210 -16.79 -9.70 13.80
C VAL A 210 -15.62 -9.60 14.76
N THR A 211 -15.89 -9.67 16.05
CA THR A 211 -14.88 -9.65 17.12
C THR A 211 -15.30 -10.59 18.23
N GLN A 212 -14.32 -11.25 18.86
CA GLN A 212 -14.57 -12.17 19.99
C GLN A 212 -14.69 -11.43 21.33
N ASP A 213 -14.13 -10.21 21.43
CA ASP A 213 -14.16 -9.39 22.64
C ASP A 213 -14.42 -7.91 22.33
N THR A 214 -15.35 -7.30 23.06
CA THR A 214 -15.68 -5.87 22.97
C THR A 214 -14.87 -5.02 23.95
N GLY A 215 -13.98 -5.61 24.73
CA GLY A 215 -13.19 -4.98 25.79
C GLY A 215 -11.79 -4.51 25.37
N GLN A 216 -11.45 -4.57 24.07
CA GLN A 216 -10.14 -4.14 23.55
C GLN A 216 -10.21 -2.82 22.81
#